data_f1f83505f7fb1e737117a535a5f60604
#
_entry.id   f1f83505f7fb1e737117a535a5f60604
#
_cell.length_a   1.000
_cell.length_b   1.000
_cell.length_c   1.000
_cell.angle_alpha   90.00
_cell.angle_beta   90.00
_cell.angle_gamma   90.00
#
_symmetry.space_group_name_H-M   'P 1'
#
loop_
_entity.id
_entity.type
_entity.pdbx_description
1 polymer ?
#
loop_
_entity_poly.entity_id
_entity_poly.type
_entity_poly.pdbx_seq_one_letter_code
_entity_poly.pdbx_strand_id
1 'polypeptide(L)' 'MKTGTIKFFNEAKGFGFIKEDGTGREVFVHVSGLSEPVAQNDKVSFDETEGRKGVNAINVKKI' A
#
# COMPACT_ATOMS: atom_id res chain seq x y z
N MET A 1 10.50 1.14 -7.93
CA MET A 1 9.26 1.66 -7.33
C MET A 1 8.06 1.26 -8.16
N LYS A 2 6.99 0.87 -7.49
CA LYS A 2 5.74 0.51 -8.16
C LYS A 2 4.68 1.54 -7.84
N THR A 3 3.63 1.56 -8.63
CA THR A 3 2.51 2.46 -8.39
C THR A 3 1.23 1.66 -8.27
N GLY A 4 0.27 2.24 -7.57
CA GLY A 4 -1.03 1.62 -7.39
C GLY A 4 -2.02 2.59 -6.78
N THR A 5 -3.20 2.07 -6.47
CA THR A 5 -4.27 2.85 -5.86
C THR A 5 -4.66 2.18 -4.56
N ILE A 6 -4.85 2.96 -3.52
CA ILE A 6 -5.31 2.43 -2.24
C ILE A 6 -6.73 1.88 -2.42
N LYS A 7 -6.89 0.58 -2.26
CA LYS A 7 -8.19 -0.07 -2.37
C LYS A 7 -9.04 0.23 -1.14
N PHE A 8 -8.43 0.08 0.03
CA PHE A 8 -9.01 0.56 1.27
C PHE A 8 -7.89 0.68 2.31
N PHE A 9 -8.14 1.45 3.33
CA PHE A 9 -7.22 1.58 4.45
C PHE A 9 -8.01 1.76 5.74
N ASN A 10 -7.69 0.93 6.74
CA ASN A 10 -8.35 0.98 8.04
C ASN A 10 -7.39 1.59 9.05
N GLU A 11 -7.57 2.87 9.34
CA GLU A 11 -6.70 3.58 10.26
C GLU A 11 -6.78 3.05 11.69
N ALA A 12 -7.95 2.59 12.09
CA ALA A 12 -8.13 2.05 13.43
C ALA A 12 -7.31 0.79 13.66
N LYS A 13 -7.17 -0.03 12.65
CA LYS A 13 -6.38 -1.27 12.71
C LYS A 13 -4.97 -1.11 12.16
N GLY A 14 -4.71 -0.01 11.44
CA GLY A 14 -3.39 0.31 10.92
C GLY A 14 -2.95 -0.51 9.73
N PHE A 15 -3.88 -0.91 8.86
CA PHE A 15 -3.51 -1.64 7.66
C PHE A 15 -4.50 -1.38 6.52
N GLY A 16 -4.09 -1.77 5.32
CA GLY A 16 -4.93 -1.67 4.15
C GLY A 16 -4.36 -2.46 2.99
N PHE A 17 -4.93 -2.23 1.82
CA PHE A 17 -4.46 -2.88 0.59
C PHE A 17 -4.30 -1.86 -0.53
N ILE A 18 -3.25 -2.06 -1.32
CA ILE A 18 -2.99 -1.29 -2.53
C ILE A 18 -3.25 -2.20 -3.71
N LYS A 19 -4.00 -1.71 -4.69
CA LYS A 19 -4.17 -2.42 -5.95
C LYS A 19 -3.08 -1.94 -6.90
N GLU A 20 -2.15 -2.83 -7.22
CA GLU A 20 -1.01 -2.51 -8.08
C GLU A 20 -1.47 -2.20 -9.50
N ASP A 21 -0.94 -1.13 -10.08
CA ASP A 21 -1.23 -0.79 -11.47
C ASP A 21 -0.60 -1.80 -12.41
N GLY A 22 -1.29 -2.08 -13.49
CA GLY A 22 -0.80 -2.99 -14.52
C GLY A 22 -1.14 -4.45 -14.28
N THR A 23 -0.92 -4.97 -13.08
CA THR A 23 -1.18 -6.37 -12.77
C THR A 23 -2.50 -6.59 -12.05
N GLY A 24 -3.02 -5.55 -11.37
CA GLY A 24 -4.23 -5.67 -10.58
C GLY A 24 -4.05 -6.44 -9.27
N ARG A 25 -2.81 -6.77 -8.90
CA ARG A 25 -2.54 -7.50 -7.66
C ARG A 25 -2.82 -6.63 -6.44
N GLU A 26 -3.28 -7.27 -5.38
CA GLU A 26 -3.48 -6.58 -4.10
C GLU A 26 -2.24 -6.77 -3.25
N VAL A 27 -1.70 -5.68 -2.73
CA VAL A 27 -0.52 -5.69 -1.89
C VAL A 27 -0.89 -5.17 -0.51
N PHE A 28 -0.55 -5.93 0.52
CA PHE A 28 -0.82 -5.55 1.90
C PHE A 28 0.07 -4.36 2.29
N VAL A 29 -0.51 -3.39 2.99
CA VAL A 29 0.25 -2.27 3.53
C VAL A 29 -0.10 -2.07 5.00
N HIS A 30 0.93 -1.96 5.83
CA HIS A 30 0.78 -1.64 7.25
C HIS A 30 1.07 -0.16 7.45
N VAL A 31 0.47 0.44 8.48
CA VAL A 31 0.66 1.87 8.75
C VAL A 31 2.14 2.23 8.90
N SER A 32 2.95 1.31 9.41
CA SER A 32 4.39 1.55 9.54
C SER A 32 5.12 1.64 8.20
N GLY A 33 4.50 1.15 7.14
CA GLY A 33 5.08 1.25 5.79
C GLY A 33 4.72 2.52 5.05
N LEU A 34 3.89 3.37 5.64
CA LEU A 34 3.49 4.63 5.01
C LEU A 34 4.51 5.71 5.32
N SER A 35 4.91 6.45 4.29
CA SER A 35 5.74 7.63 4.48
C SER A 35 4.90 8.85 4.82
N GLU A 36 3.62 8.81 4.45
CA GLU A 36 2.67 9.87 4.73
C GLU A 36 1.26 9.28 4.80
N PRO A 37 0.30 9.99 5.41
CA PRO A 37 -1.06 9.51 5.48
C PRO A 37 -1.67 9.33 4.09
N VAL A 38 -2.41 8.24 3.91
CA VAL A 38 -3.10 7.96 2.65
C VAL A 38 -4.55 7.59 2.98
N ALA A 39 -5.40 7.65 1.96
CA ALA A 39 -6.81 7.32 2.11
C ALA A 39 -7.25 6.43 0.95
N GLN A 40 -8.46 5.89 1.06
CA GLN A 40 -9.05 5.09 -0.01
C GLN A 40 -9.06 5.89 -1.31
N ASN A 41 -8.73 5.22 -2.40
CA ASN A 41 -8.67 5.77 -3.76
C ASN A 41 -7.48 6.69 -4.03
N ASP A 42 -6.57 6.89 -3.07
CA ASP A 42 -5.37 7.67 -3.31
C ASP A 42 -4.42 6.91 -4.24
N LYS A 43 -3.84 7.62 -5.18
CA LYS A 43 -2.79 7.08 -6.03
C LYS A 43 -1.46 7.19 -5.29
N VAL A 44 -0.71 6.10 -5.24
CA VAL A 44 0.52 6.04 -4.46
C VAL A 44 1.64 5.36 -5.23
N SER A 45 2.86 5.66 -4.85
CA SER A 45 4.04 4.87 -5.22
C SER A 45 4.50 4.10 -3.99
N PHE A 46 5.09 2.94 -4.21
CA PHE A 46 5.52 2.10 -3.10
C PHE A 46 6.60 1.12 -3.55
N ASP A 47 7.34 0.60 -2.58
CA ASP A 47 8.24 -0.53 -2.78
C ASP A 47 7.62 -1.77 -2.17
N GLU A 48 8.05 -2.93 -2.64
CA GLU A 48 7.57 -4.20 -2.10
C GLU A 48 8.68 -4.86 -1.29
N THR A 49 8.29 -5.54 -0.22
CA THR A 49 9.19 -6.39 0.56
C THR A 49 8.45 -7.65 0.94
N GLU A 50 9.17 -8.75 1.05
CA GLU A 50 8.57 -9.99 1.52
C GLU A 50 8.41 -9.98 3.03
N GLY A 51 7.21 -10.28 3.49
CA GLY A 51 6.90 -10.39 4.89
C GLY A 51 6.42 -11.81 5.22
N ARG A 52 6.03 -12.02 6.47
CA ARG A 52 5.57 -13.33 6.93
C ARG A 52 4.32 -13.84 6.22
N LYS A 53 3.50 -12.93 5.72
CA LYS A 53 2.23 -13.26 5.07
C LYS A 53 2.26 -12.99 3.57
N GLY A 54 3.45 -12.83 2.99
CA GLY A 54 3.60 -12.54 1.59
C GLY A 54 4.19 -11.15 1.36
N VAL A 55 3.84 -10.55 0.23
CA VAL A 55 4.40 -9.26 -0.17
C VAL A 55 3.72 -8.11 0.56
N ASN A 56 4.51 -7.22 1.14
CA ASN A 56 4.02 -6.02 1.82
C ASN A 56 4.55 -4.78 1.10
N ALA A 57 3.77 -3.71 1.14
CA ALA A 57 4.20 -2.41 0.61
C ALA A 57 4.93 -1.63 1.70
N ILE A 58 6.01 -0.97 1.31
CA ILE A 58 6.77 -0.07 2.19
C ILE A 58 7.07 1.20 1.43
N ASN A 59 7.49 2.24 2.14
CA ASN A 59 7.82 3.55 1.54
C ASN A 59 6.67 4.09 0.69
N VAL A 60 5.45 3.93 1.17
CA VAL A 60 4.26 4.34 0.44
C VAL A 60 4.09 5.85 0.50
N LYS A 61 3.95 6.47 -0.67
CA LYS A 61 3.77 7.92 -0.79
C LYS A 61 2.68 8.21 -1.80
N LYS A 62 1.99 9.32 -1.60
CA LYS A 62 1.07 9.83 -2.63
C LYS A 62 1.86 10.37 -3.82
N ILE A 63 1.30 10.20 -4.99
CA ILE A 63 1.86 10.77 -6.21
C ILE A 63 0.87 11.68 -6.91
#